data_603ba11a8ed9750fa5cef789d211e5fa
#
_entry.id   603ba11a8ed9750fa5cef789d211e5fa
#
_cell.length_a   1.000
_cell.length_b   1.000
_cell.length_c   1.000
_cell.angle_alpha   90.00
_cell.angle_beta   90.00
_cell.angle_gamma   90.00
#
_symmetry.space_group_name_H-M   'P 1'
#
loop_
_entity.id
_entity.type
_entity.pdbx_description
1 polymer ?
#
loop_
_entity_poly.entity_id
_entity_poly.type
_entity_poly.pdbx_seq_one_letter_code
_entity_poly.pdbx_strand_id
1 'polypeptide(L)'
;MALIWNPVDERSRLAALSLTARLSGGSTQWSRVLEGPGVAIFHADRHPGSSDACLLAHSAGVVFGKVFTRDIESPAAAARVVFDDAESSQIVATRGSRLFERYWGRYVAILRNAVTGEVWVLRDPSGGFPCWLTSQDGVSIVFSDIDDCHALGGLSFTVNWNYITRFVAHAGLQVRDTALNEVSEVQAGERVRFSSGSTQRSIEWNPLEIARNAPLESSDEAIALLHNTTLGCVHTWASGYRGILHNLSGGLDSSIVLSCLMTAPSRPEITCLNYFGAGPHEDERRYARLMAAHVGVELIERELDPRAVRLEQLLGLRRSPRPWFYMYEIEHGQFEGELATRRGASSLFSGSGGDGVFFQARAELAVTDYLFDHGLGAGLLRTAIDAARVSRKSIWPLLWQAISARVFEREWDPIAMTKPLERTVVNEEVVAAAKRDKSLAHPWLTPAATRGVSPGILWHVMSLSMPPAYYSSFSREGYPERTMPLLSQPLVELCLRIPTYLLIESGRDRALARRAFTGDLPAEIVRRQAKGRADQHVRNILDGNLEFVREFLLDGVLVGRGLLNRAGLELYLTRDRSPADFQYSEILQEHICTEAWLRTWLTGSCAPAG
;
A
#
# COMPACT_ATOMS: atom_id res chain seq x y z
N MET A 1 8.06 8.99 -16.86
CA MET A 1 8.36 10.36 -16.37
C MET A 1 7.60 11.39 -17.17
N ALA A 2 7.12 12.47 -16.55
CA ALA A 2 6.52 13.58 -17.27
C ALA A 2 7.15 14.90 -16.82
N LEU A 3 7.43 15.77 -17.79
CA LEU A 3 7.88 17.15 -17.60
C LEU A 3 6.71 18.07 -17.90
N ILE A 4 6.36 18.95 -16.97
CA ILE A 4 5.24 19.88 -17.08
C ILE A 4 5.74 21.28 -16.76
N TRP A 5 5.52 22.23 -17.67
CA TRP A 5 6.03 23.61 -17.55
C TRP A 5 5.03 24.64 -18.06
N ASN A 6 5.25 25.91 -17.72
CA ASN A 6 4.51 26.99 -18.34
C ASN A 6 5.08 27.27 -19.76
N PRO A 7 4.33 27.01 -20.84
CA PRO A 7 4.84 27.17 -22.21
C PRO A 7 5.14 28.61 -22.60
N VAL A 8 4.61 29.60 -21.87
CA VAL A 8 4.81 31.04 -22.12
C VAL A 8 6.05 31.56 -21.40
N ASP A 9 6.50 30.88 -20.31
CA ASP A 9 7.71 31.25 -19.58
C ASP A 9 8.95 30.66 -20.26
N GLU A 10 9.81 31.54 -20.79
CA GLU A 10 11.00 31.13 -21.52
C GLU A 10 12.00 30.34 -20.68
N ARG A 11 12.15 30.68 -19.39
CA ARG A 11 13.06 30.00 -18.47
C ARG A 11 12.65 28.53 -18.30
N SER A 12 11.41 28.30 -17.95
CA SER A 12 10.91 26.92 -17.75
C SER A 12 10.89 26.14 -19.07
N ARG A 13 10.63 26.78 -20.20
CA ARG A 13 10.72 26.16 -21.53
C ARG A 13 12.12 25.69 -21.86
N LEU A 14 13.13 26.51 -21.62
CA LEU A 14 14.53 26.15 -21.85
C LEU A 14 15.00 25.04 -20.89
N ALA A 15 14.59 25.09 -19.63
CA ALA A 15 14.84 24.03 -18.67
C ALA A 15 14.20 22.70 -19.09
N ALA A 16 12.96 22.71 -19.57
CA ALA A 16 12.28 21.53 -20.08
C ALA A 16 12.99 20.91 -21.30
N LEU A 17 13.48 21.75 -22.22
CA LEU A 17 14.27 21.28 -23.37
C LEU A 17 15.61 20.64 -22.93
N SER A 18 16.30 21.23 -21.95
CA SER A 18 17.52 20.67 -21.37
C SER A 18 17.26 19.30 -20.71
N LEU A 19 16.21 19.19 -19.91
CA LEU A 19 15.81 17.93 -19.26
C LEU A 19 15.44 16.87 -20.31
N THR A 20 14.71 17.24 -21.36
CA THR A 20 14.35 16.36 -22.47
C THR A 20 15.60 15.84 -23.19
N ALA A 21 16.58 16.68 -23.43
CA ALA A 21 17.85 16.27 -24.08
C ALA A 21 18.61 15.26 -23.20
N ARG A 22 18.62 15.45 -21.88
CA ARG A 22 19.27 14.51 -20.95
C ARG A 22 18.57 13.14 -20.95
N LEU A 23 17.22 13.10 -20.99
CA LEU A 23 16.48 11.85 -21.12
C LEU A 23 16.84 11.10 -22.41
N SER A 24 17.01 11.81 -23.51
CA SER A 24 17.35 11.22 -24.80
C SER A 24 18.82 10.74 -24.91
N GLY A 25 19.73 11.29 -24.11
CA GLY A 25 21.15 10.95 -24.10
C GLY A 25 21.62 10.04 -22.97
N GLY A 26 20.73 9.65 -22.04
CA GLY A 26 21.06 8.81 -20.88
C GLY A 26 21.18 7.32 -21.20
N SER A 27 21.65 6.54 -20.22
CA SER A 27 21.79 5.07 -20.34
C SER A 27 20.44 4.33 -20.39
N THR A 28 19.38 4.90 -19.82
CA THR A 28 18.01 4.35 -19.89
C THR A 28 17.40 4.71 -21.23
N GLN A 29 16.87 3.73 -21.94
CA GLN A 29 16.14 3.96 -23.19
C GLN A 29 14.76 4.53 -22.90
N TRP A 30 14.64 5.86 -23.01
CA TRP A 30 13.37 6.56 -22.90
C TRP A 30 12.70 6.72 -24.26
N SER A 31 11.46 6.26 -24.38
CA SER A 31 10.61 6.57 -25.51
C SER A 31 9.69 7.74 -25.17
N ARG A 32 9.60 8.72 -26.06
CA ARG A 32 8.66 9.82 -25.92
C ARG A 32 7.28 9.35 -26.33
N VAL A 33 6.33 9.39 -25.38
CA VAL A 33 4.96 8.91 -25.58
C VAL A 33 4.03 10.03 -26.01
N LEU A 34 4.21 11.23 -25.44
CA LEU A 34 3.41 12.40 -25.76
C LEU A 34 4.24 13.66 -25.63
N GLU A 35 4.02 14.61 -26.56
CA GLU A 35 4.59 15.96 -26.50
C GLU A 35 3.55 17.00 -26.91
N GLY A 36 3.57 18.12 -26.21
CA GLY A 36 2.72 19.27 -26.52
C GLY A 36 3.14 20.52 -25.78
N PRO A 37 2.52 21.69 -26.07
CA PRO A 37 2.82 22.89 -25.32
C PRO A 37 2.68 22.67 -23.82
N GLY A 38 3.76 22.87 -23.06
CA GLY A 38 3.76 22.74 -21.61
C GLY A 38 3.86 21.33 -21.05
N VAL A 39 3.99 20.28 -21.88
CA VAL A 39 4.11 18.90 -21.39
C VAL A 39 4.94 18.03 -22.35
N ALA A 40 5.80 17.18 -21.77
CA ALA A 40 6.45 16.08 -22.47
C ALA A 40 6.44 14.85 -21.57
N ILE A 41 6.02 13.70 -22.11
CA ILE A 41 5.84 12.46 -21.35
C ILE A 41 6.72 11.38 -21.96
N PHE A 42 7.46 10.69 -21.11
CA PHE A 42 8.43 9.66 -21.45
C PHE A 42 8.11 8.37 -20.72
N HIS A 43 8.34 7.26 -21.39
CA HIS A 43 8.21 5.92 -20.87
C HIS A 43 9.51 5.13 -21.07
N ALA A 44 9.96 4.42 -20.04
CA ALA A 44 11.01 3.41 -20.12
C ALA A 44 10.39 2.06 -19.80
N ASP A 45 10.34 1.15 -20.78
CA ASP A 45 9.82 -0.20 -20.57
C ASP A 45 10.91 -1.06 -19.91
N ARG A 46 10.89 -1.12 -18.58
CA ARG A 46 11.83 -1.93 -17.78
C ARG A 46 11.29 -3.32 -17.46
N HIS A 47 9.99 -3.51 -17.63
CA HIS A 47 9.30 -4.76 -17.34
C HIS A 47 8.32 -5.07 -18.47
N PRO A 48 8.69 -5.89 -19.46
CA PRO A 48 7.79 -6.27 -20.55
C PRO A 48 6.43 -6.74 -20.02
N GLY A 49 5.36 -6.02 -20.36
CA GLY A 49 4.00 -6.30 -19.95
C GLY A 49 3.59 -5.78 -18.56
N SER A 50 4.45 -5.05 -17.83
CA SER A 50 4.10 -4.50 -16.51
C SER A 50 3.52 -3.09 -16.56
N SER A 51 3.95 -2.26 -17.50
CA SER A 51 3.47 -0.89 -17.66
C SER A 51 2.97 -0.64 -19.08
N ASP A 52 1.69 -0.89 -19.25
CA ASP A 52 1.01 -0.49 -20.47
C ASP A 52 0.84 1.03 -20.51
N ALA A 53 1.19 1.67 -21.62
CA ALA A 53 0.87 3.06 -21.88
C ALA A 53 -0.35 3.10 -22.81
N CYS A 54 -1.48 3.58 -22.30
CA CYS A 54 -2.71 3.74 -23.06
C CYS A 54 -2.86 5.21 -23.43
N LEU A 55 -2.71 5.52 -24.72
CA LEU A 55 -2.87 6.87 -25.25
C LEU A 55 -4.34 7.25 -25.37
N LEU A 56 -4.67 8.46 -24.96
CA LEU A 56 -5.95 9.07 -25.26
C LEU A 56 -5.92 9.68 -26.67
N ALA A 57 -7.07 9.66 -27.35
CA ALA A 57 -7.22 10.25 -28.66
C ALA A 57 -6.81 11.74 -28.68
N HIS A 58 -6.40 12.22 -29.86
CA HIS A 58 -6.00 13.61 -30.08
C HIS A 58 -4.85 14.12 -29.17
N SER A 59 -3.98 13.24 -28.73
CA SER A 59 -2.88 13.58 -27.80
C SER A 59 -3.39 14.25 -26.50
N ALA A 60 -4.59 13.84 -26.06
CA ALA A 60 -5.24 14.40 -24.86
C ALA A 60 -4.65 13.87 -23.55
N GLY A 61 -3.77 12.88 -23.60
CA GLY A 61 -3.08 12.34 -22.44
C GLY A 61 -2.65 10.89 -22.59
N VAL A 62 -2.13 10.36 -21.50
CA VAL A 62 -1.70 8.97 -21.40
C VAL A 62 -2.07 8.41 -20.02
N VAL A 63 -2.47 7.16 -19.98
CA VAL A 63 -2.69 6.39 -18.75
C VAL A 63 -1.64 5.28 -18.71
N PHE A 64 -0.78 5.29 -17.70
CA PHE A 64 0.23 4.28 -17.45
C PHE A 64 -0.27 3.25 -16.45
N GLY A 65 -0.05 1.98 -16.73
CA GLY A 65 -0.43 0.87 -15.86
C GLY A 65 -1.62 0.08 -16.39
N LYS A 66 -2.22 -0.74 -15.54
CA LYS A 66 -3.35 -1.61 -15.90
C LYS A 66 -4.67 -0.95 -15.53
N VAL A 67 -5.55 -0.84 -16.52
CA VAL A 67 -6.88 -0.22 -16.39
C VAL A 67 -7.95 -1.20 -16.85
N PHE A 68 -9.01 -1.33 -16.07
CA PHE A 68 -10.13 -2.21 -16.30
C PHE A 68 -11.45 -1.44 -16.22
N THR A 69 -12.46 -1.88 -16.93
CA THR A 69 -13.83 -1.35 -16.79
C THR A 69 -14.45 -1.82 -15.48
N ARG A 70 -15.46 -1.08 -14.98
CA ARG A 70 -16.20 -1.49 -13.77
C ARG A 70 -17.16 -2.67 -13.98
N ASP A 71 -17.35 -3.11 -15.18
CA ASP A 71 -18.12 -4.32 -15.47
C ASP A 71 -17.31 -5.57 -15.12
N ILE A 72 -17.36 -5.93 -13.83
CA ILE A 72 -16.69 -7.12 -13.28
C ILE A 72 -17.53 -8.40 -13.42
N GLU A 73 -18.79 -8.31 -13.84
CA GLU A 73 -19.66 -9.47 -14.06
C GLU A 73 -19.36 -10.16 -15.40
N SER A 74 -18.74 -9.45 -16.33
CA SER A 74 -18.33 -9.98 -17.64
C SER A 74 -16.80 -10.06 -17.75
N PRO A 75 -16.18 -11.18 -17.32
CA PRO A 75 -14.71 -11.36 -17.38
C PRO A 75 -14.14 -11.25 -18.81
N ALA A 76 -14.99 -11.47 -19.84
CA ALA A 76 -14.61 -11.22 -21.23
C ALA A 76 -14.39 -9.72 -21.54
N ALA A 77 -14.94 -8.83 -20.73
CA ALA A 77 -14.72 -7.38 -20.80
C ALA A 77 -13.38 -6.93 -20.16
N ALA A 78 -12.66 -7.82 -19.50
CA ALA A 78 -11.31 -7.58 -18.97
C ALA A 78 -10.23 -7.43 -20.06
N ALA A 79 -10.65 -7.26 -21.31
CA ALA A 79 -9.76 -6.88 -22.40
C ALA A 79 -9.09 -5.53 -22.06
N ARG A 80 -7.85 -5.37 -22.53
CA ARG A 80 -7.09 -4.11 -22.43
C ARG A 80 -8.00 -2.95 -22.84
N VAL A 81 -8.18 -1.99 -21.93
CA VAL A 81 -9.01 -0.81 -22.20
C VAL A 81 -8.34 0.02 -23.30
N VAL A 82 -9.09 0.31 -24.34
CA VAL A 82 -8.73 1.26 -25.40
C VAL A 82 -9.73 2.41 -25.30
N PHE A 83 -9.21 3.62 -25.10
CA PHE A 83 -10.04 4.82 -25.05
C PHE A 83 -10.29 5.32 -26.47
N ASP A 84 -11.52 5.24 -26.94
CA ASP A 84 -11.94 5.85 -28.20
C ASP A 84 -12.01 7.38 -28.10
N ASP A 85 -12.33 8.05 -29.20
CA ASP A 85 -12.41 9.52 -29.27
C ASP A 85 -13.46 10.11 -28.30
N ALA A 86 -14.62 9.44 -28.20
CA ALA A 86 -15.71 9.89 -27.35
C ALA A 86 -15.33 9.77 -25.86
N GLU A 87 -14.79 8.62 -25.48
CA GLU A 87 -14.37 8.36 -24.10
C GLU A 87 -13.18 9.24 -23.71
N SER A 88 -12.19 9.41 -24.59
CA SER A 88 -11.06 10.31 -24.37
C SER A 88 -11.52 11.75 -24.14
N SER A 89 -12.47 12.22 -24.95
CA SER A 89 -13.05 13.57 -24.79
C SER A 89 -13.78 13.73 -23.45
N GLN A 90 -14.52 12.71 -23.01
CA GLN A 90 -15.22 12.74 -21.74
C GLN A 90 -14.25 12.67 -20.55
N ILE A 91 -13.18 11.88 -20.62
CA ILE A 91 -12.13 11.84 -19.58
C ILE A 91 -11.53 13.23 -19.39
N VAL A 92 -11.20 13.93 -20.48
CA VAL A 92 -10.64 15.29 -20.40
C VAL A 92 -11.66 16.30 -19.91
N ALA A 93 -12.92 16.25 -20.41
CA ALA A 93 -13.99 17.16 -20.01
C ALA A 93 -14.29 17.07 -18.50
N THR A 94 -14.22 15.87 -17.93
CA THR A 94 -14.39 15.63 -16.50
C THR A 94 -13.09 15.82 -15.70
N ARG A 95 -12.00 16.29 -16.33
CA ARG A 95 -10.69 16.46 -15.70
C ARG A 95 -10.19 15.17 -15.04
N GLY A 96 -10.55 14.03 -15.62
CA GLY A 96 -10.16 12.70 -15.19
C GLY A 96 -11.03 12.03 -14.12
N SER A 97 -12.04 12.68 -13.51
CA SER A 97 -12.90 12.03 -12.51
C SER A 97 -13.62 10.81 -13.08
N ARG A 98 -13.93 10.81 -14.39
CA ARG A 98 -14.48 9.67 -15.10
C ARG A 98 -13.61 8.40 -14.99
N LEU A 99 -12.29 8.54 -14.86
CA LEU A 99 -11.39 7.39 -14.64
C LEU A 99 -11.69 6.69 -13.31
N PHE A 100 -11.98 7.46 -12.26
CA PHE A 100 -12.35 6.90 -10.95
C PHE A 100 -13.77 6.31 -10.93
N GLU A 101 -14.67 6.84 -11.75
CA GLU A 101 -16.08 6.45 -11.79
C GLU A 101 -16.36 5.22 -12.67
N ARG A 102 -15.69 5.10 -13.81
CA ARG A 102 -15.96 4.08 -14.84
C ARG A 102 -14.90 3.01 -14.95
N TYR A 103 -13.71 3.27 -14.38
CA TYR A 103 -12.56 2.39 -14.46
C TYR A 103 -11.98 2.14 -13.10
N TRP A 104 -11.18 1.10 -13.02
CA TRP A 104 -10.38 0.75 -11.85
C TRP A 104 -9.09 0.06 -12.31
N GLY A 105 -8.17 -0.19 -11.38
CA GLY A 105 -6.91 -0.85 -11.68
C GLY A 105 -5.76 -0.26 -10.88
N ARG A 106 -4.58 -0.29 -11.48
CA ARG A 106 -3.36 0.28 -10.92
C ARG A 106 -2.73 1.16 -11.98
N TYR A 107 -2.95 2.47 -11.90
CA TYR A 107 -2.56 3.40 -12.94
C TYR A 107 -2.21 4.81 -12.43
N VAL A 108 -1.47 5.52 -13.26
CA VAL A 108 -1.32 6.98 -13.21
C VAL A 108 -1.73 7.56 -14.55
N ALA A 109 -2.63 8.54 -14.53
CA ALA A 109 -3.07 9.25 -15.72
C ALA A 109 -2.45 10.65 -15.77
N ILE A 110 -1.96 11.05 -16.94
CA ILE A 110 -1.49 12.41 -17.23
C ILE A 110 -2.32 12.91 -18.38
N LEU A 111 -3.19 13.89 -18.10
CA LEU A 111 -4.17 14.42 -19.02
C LEU A 111 -3.83 15.86 -19.37
N ARG A 112 -4.14 16.27 -20.59
CA ARG A 112 -3.94 17.63 -21.07
C ARG A 112 -5.20 18.17 -21.75
N ASN A 113 -5.58 19.38 -21.39
CA ASN A 113 -6.57 20.14 -22.16
C ASN A 113 -5.85 21.00 -23.19
N ALA A 114 -6.03 20.70 -24.45
CA ALA A 114 -5.37 21.44 -25.54
C ALA A 114 -5.83 22.90 -25.67
N VAL A 115 -7.05 23.23 -25.20
CA VAL A 115 -7.64 24.57 -25.28
C VAL A 115 -7.14 25.47 -24.14
N THR A 116 -7.16 24.95 -22.90
CA THR A 116 -6.77 25.74 -21.71
C THR A 116 -5.30 25.64 -21.38
N GLY A 117 -4.58 24.65 -21.93
CA GLY A 117 -3.19 24.33 -21.59
C GLY A 117 -3.02 23.69 -20.20
N GLU A 118 -4.12 23.38 -19.51
CA GLU A 118 -4.06 22.73 -18.21
C GLU A 118 -3.59 21.27 -18.35
N VAL A 119 -2.80 20.83 -17.38
CA VAL A 119 -2.37 19.42 -17.24
C VAL A 119 -2.85 18.90 -15.90
N TRP A 120 -3.39 17.68 -15.90
CA TRP A 120 -3.80 16.98 -14.68
C TRP A 120 -3.03 15.67 -14.55
N VAL A 121 -2.58 15.40 -13.34
CA VAL A 121 -1.99 14.12 -12.95
C VAL A 121 -2.91 13.48 -11.93
N LEU A 122 -3.33 12.24 -12.20
CA LEU A 122 -4.23 11.48 -11.34
C LEU A 122 -3.58 10.15 -10.97
N ARG A 123 -3.73 9.75 -9.72
CA ARG A 123 -3.32 8.43 -9.26
C ARG A 123 -4.54 7.61 -8.86
N ASP A 124 -4.57 6.36 -9.28
CA ASP A 124 -5.67 5.43 -8.97
C ASP A 124 -5.96 5.29 -7.47
N PRO A 125 -7.18 4.88 -7.07
CA PRO A 125 -7.57 4.71 -5.68
C PRO A 125 -6.81 3.65 -4.90
N SER A 126 -6.22 2.63 -5.57
CA SER A 126 -5.40 1.63 -4.88
C SER A 126 -4.02 2.18 -4.49
N GLY A 127 -3.56 3.25 -5.14
CA GLY A 127 -2.23 3.81 -4.97
C GLY A 127 -1.10 2.83 -5.32
N GLY A 128 -1.42 1.76 -6.04
CA GLY A 128 -0.48 0.70 -6.36
C GLY A 128 0.59 1.08 -7.38
N PHE A 129 0.40 2.19 -8.11
CA PHE A 129 1.41 2.72 -9.03
C PHE A 129 2.12 3.89 -8.35
N PRO A 130 3.47 3.86 -8.18
CA PRO A 130 4.21 4.97 -7.57
C PRO A 130 4.09 6.26 -8.39
N CYS A 131 3.81 7.38 -7.72
CA CYS A 131 3.68 8.67 -8.37
C CYS A 131 4.24 9.77 -7.47
N TRP A 132 5.40 10.29 -7.85
CA TRP A 132 6.14 11.30 -7.12
C TRP A 132 6.23 12.58 -7.94
N LEU A 133 6.34 13.71 -7.25
CA LEU A 133 6.43 15.05 -7.83
C LEU A 133 7.62 15.78 -7.23
N THR A 134 8.45 16.36 -8.10
CA THR A 134 9.48 17.33 -7.77
C THR A 134 9.44 18.49 -8.76
N SER A 135 10.28 19.48 -8.58
CA SER A 135 10.39 20.62 -9.51
C SER A 135 11.81 21.12 -9.64
N GLN A 136 12.17 21.58 -10.85
CA GLN A 136 13.44 22.22 -11.15
C GLN A 136 13.23 23.34 -12.17
N ASP A 137 13.73 24.54 -11.88
CA ASP A 137 13.73 25.70 -12.79
C ASP A 137 12.37 26.00 -13.43
N GLY A 138 11.28 25.86 -12.65
CA GLY A 138 9.93 26.08 -13.14
C GLY A 138 9.31 24.92 -13.91
N VAL A 139 10.01 23.79 -14.03
CA VAL A 139 9.51 22.53 -14.58
C VAL A 139 9.07 21.62 -13.43
N SER A 140 7.81 21.20 -13.43
CA SER A 140 7.35 20.13 -12.56
C SER A 140 7.66 18.77 -13.18
N ILE A 141 8.26 17.87 -12.41
CA ILE A 141 8.71 16.55 -12.84
C ILE A 141 7.91 15.50 -12.09
N VAL A 142 7.10 14.75 -12.82
CA VAL A 142 6.32 13.60 -12.28
C VAL A 142 7.09 12.32 -12.65
N PHE A 143 7.31 11.44 -11.69
CA PHE A 143 8.09 10.22 -11.88
C PHE A 143 7.62 9.08 -10.99
N SER A 144 7.95 7.85 -11.38
CA SER A 144 7.64 6.64 -10.61
C SER A 144 8.85 6.08 -9.86
N ASP A 145 10.07 6.41 -10.29
CA ASP A 145 11.33 5.92 -9.74
C ASP A 145 12.29 7.08 -9.48
N ILE A 146 12.81 7.18 -8.25
CA ILE A 146 13.70 8.27 -7.85
C ILE A 146 15.08 8.16 -8.48
N ASP A 147 15.56 6.95 -8.77
CA ASP A 147 16.84 6.75 -9.42
C ASP A 147 16.84 7.31 -10.85
N ASP A 148 15.70 7.20 -11.56
CA ASP A 148 15.51 7.85 -12.86
C ASP A 148 15.56 9.37 -12.78
N CYS A 149 14.96 9.91 -11.72
CA CYS A 149 14.97 11.35 -11.49
C CYS A 149 16.37 11.84 -11.12
N HIS A 150 17.09 11.08 -10.30
CA HIS A 150 18.48 11.37 -9.94
C HIS A 150 19.42 11.31 -11.15
N ALA A 151 19.21 10.33 -12.04
CA ALA A 151 19.99 10.16 -13.28
C ALA A 151 19.83 11.31 -14.27
N LEU A 152 18.75 12.13 -14.17
CA LEU A 152 18.63 13.37 -14.97
C LEU A 152 19.78 14.35 -14.74
N GLY A 153 20.43 14.28 -13.58
CA GLY A 153 21.47 15.22 -13.16
C GLY A 153 20.95 16.63 -12.86
N GLY A 154 21.66 17.34 -12.03
CA GLY A 154 21.30 18.72 -11.63
C GLY A 154 20.15 18.82 -10.62
N LEU A 155 19.50 17.70 -10.27
CA LEU A 155 18.58 17.62 -9.14
C LEU A 155 19.37 17.23 -7.89
N SER A 156 19.24 18.02 -6.83
CA SER A 156 19.76 17.69 -5.52
C SER A 156 18.59 17.41 -4.58
N PHE A 157 18.70 16.32 -3.83
CA PHE A 157 17.70 15.93 -2.85
C PHE A 157 18.30 16.02 -1.46
N THR A 158 17.58 16.65 -0.54
CA THR A 158 17.99 16.84 0.85
C THR A 158 17.04 16.14 1.82
N VAL A 159 17.59 15.64 2.92
CA VAL A 159 16.78 14.92 3.93
C VAL A 159 15.80 15.86 4.62
N ASN A 160 14.53 15.51 4.59
CA ASN A 160 13.45 16.17 5.32
C ASN A 160 13.44 15.69 6.78
N TRP A 161 14.17 16.37 7.63
CA TRP A 161 14.29 16.01 9.05
C TRP A 161 12.97 16.11 9.81
N ASN A 162 12.07 17.01 9.41
CA ASN A 162 10.73 17.07 10.00
C ASN A 162 9.94 15.81 9.71
N TYR A 163 10.00 15.30 8.46
CA TYR A 163 9.37 14.03 8.12
C TYR A 163 10.02 12.86 8.87
N ILE A 164 11.34 12.76 8.91
CA ILE A 164 12.07 11.69 9.62
C ILE A 164 11.70 11.66 11.11
N THR A 165 11.66 12.82 11.78
CA THR A 165 11.26 12.92 13.18
C THR A 165 9.86 12.37 13.41
N ARG A 166 8.92 12.72 12.55
CA ARG A 166 7.54 12.21 12.60
C ARG A 166 7.48 10.71 12.31
N PHE A 167 8.20 10.25 11.28
CA PHE A 167 8.24 8.85 10.87
C PHE A 167 8.79 7.93 11.97
N VAL A 168 9.86 8.34 12.66
CA VAL A 168 10.43 7.61 13.79
C VAL A 168 9.44 7.52 14.96
N ALA A 169 8.60 8.55 15.15
CA ALA A 169 7.57 8.56 16.18
C ALA A 169 6.29 7.81 15.78
N HIS A 170 5.95 7.79 14.50
CA HIS A 170 4.76 7.15 13.95
C HIS A 170 5.12 6.35 12.70
N ALA A 171 5.48 5.08 12.88
CA ALA A 171 5.75 4.20 11.76
C ALA A 171 4.56 4.10 10.79
N GLY A 172 4.87 3.95 9.52
CA GLY A 172 3.84 3.83 8.49
C GLY A 172 3.13 5.14 8.14
N LEU A 173 3.74 6.28 8.45
CA LEU A 173 3.21 7.60 8.10
C LEU A 173 3.00 7.73 6.57
N GLN A 174 1.75 7.93 6.16
CA GLN A 174 1.34 8.08 4.76
C GLN A 174 0.74 9.47 4.56
N VAL A 175 1.61 10.46 4.34
CA VAL A 175 1.24 11.85 4.05
C VAL A 175 1.83 12.26 2.70
N ARG A 176 1.46 13.44 2.18
CA ARG A 176 2.03 13.95 0.92
C ARG A 176 3.53 14.19 0.98
N ASP A 177 4.02 14.64 2.13
CA ASP A 177 5.44 14.87 2.35
C ASP A 177 6.22 13.54 2.29
N THR A 178 7.46 13.63 1.87
CA THR A 178 8.37 12.48 1.88
C THR A 178 9.57 12.77 2.79
N ALA A 179 10.46 11.80 2.91
CA ALA A 179 11.70 11.95 3.62
C ALA A 179 12.75 12.83 2.88
N LEU A 180 12.38 13.36 1.71
CA LEU A 180 13.15 14.32 0.92
C LEU A 180 12.37 15.64 0.83
N ASN A 181 13.04 16.78 1.05
CA ASN A 181 12.39 18.09 1.04
C ASN A 181 11.80 18.46 -0.33
N GLU A 182 12.45 18.02 -1.41
CA GLU A 182 12.11 18.40 -2.78
C GLU A 182 11.10 17.46 -3.43
N VAL A 183 10.70 16.40 -2.73
CA VAL A 183 9.81 15.36 -3.28
C VAL A 183 8.53 15.26 -2.49
N SER A 184 7.42 15.29 -3.19
CA SER A 184 6.10 14.99 -2.62
C SER A 184 5.42 13.84 -3.35
N GLU A 185 4.51 13.12 -2.67
CA GLU A 185 3.72 12.05 -3.26
C GLU A 185 2.40 12.58 -3.82
N VAL A 186 1.99 12.07 -4.97
CA VAL A 186 0.60 12.13 -5.40
C VAL A 186 -0.13 10.97 -4.73
N GLN A 187 -1.08 11.27 -3.86
CA GLN A 187 -1.76 10.27 -3.04
C GLN A 187 -2.75 9.43 -3.85
N ALA A 188 -3.14 8.28 -3.29
CA ALA A 188 -4.19 7.45 -3.87
C ALA A 188 -5.51 8.23 -3.98
N GLY A 189 -6.12 8.21 -5.18
CA GLY A 189 -7.34 8.97 -5.46
C GLY A 189 -7.15 10.49 -5.55
N GLU A 190 -5.91 10.98 -5.61
CA GLU A 190 -5.61 12.41 -5.74
C GLU A 190 -5.47 12.83 -7.20
N ARG A 191 -5.92 14.06 -7.49
CA ARG A 191 -5.65 14.80 -8.71
C ARG A 191 -4.78 16.01 -8.41
N VAL A 192 -3.72 16.18 -9.20
CA VAL A 192 -2.87 17.37 -9.20
C VAL A 192 -3.10 18.13 -10.50
N ARG A 193 -3.54 19.38 -10.40
CA ARG A 193 -3.76 20.29 -11.54
C ARG A 193 -2.60 21.25 -11.65
N PHE A 194 -2.04 21.34 -12.84
CA PHE A 194 -1.03 22.31 -13.23
C PHE A 194 -1.67 23.33 -14.20
N SER A 195 -1.61 24.58 -13.83
CA SER A 195 -2.06 25.70 -14.66
C SER A 195 -1.00 26.82 -14.58
N SER A 196 -1.08 27.83 -15.45
CA SER A 196 -0.08 28.90 -15.55
C SER A 196 0.33 29.46 -14.18
N GLY A 197 1.45 28.96 -13.63
CA GLY A 197 2.04 29.39 -12.36
C GLY A 197 1.41 28.86 -11.06
N SER A 198 0.44 27.93 -11.13
CA SER A 198 -0.16 27.32 -9.92
C SER A 198 -0.30 25.81 -10.00
N THR A 199 -0.06 25.16 -8.87
CA THR A 199 -0.31 23.72 -8.67
C THR A 199 -1.40 23.58 -7.61
N GLN A 200 -2.49 22.87 -7.95
CA GLN A 200 -3.61 22.61 -7.03
C GLN A 200 -3.80 21.11 -6.87
N ARG A 201 -4.12 20.68 -5.65
CA ARG A 201 -4.32 19.27 -5.29
C ARG A 201 -5.73 19.07 -4.73
N SER A 202 -6.40 18.02 -5.18
CA SER A 202 -7.74 17.63 -4.69
C SER A 202 -7.83 16.12 -4.55
N ILE A 203 -8.49 15.65 -3.49
CA ILE A 203 -8.87 14.24 -3.35
C ILE A 203 -10.17 14.05 -4.12
N GLU A 204 -10.13 13.24 -5.16
CA GLU A 204 -11.28 12.98 -6.04
C GLU A 204 -11.99 11.68 -5.66
N TRP A 205 -11.27 10.75 -5.05
CA TRP A 205 -11.81 9.51 -4.51
C TRP A 205 -11.54 9.48 -3.00
N ASN A 206 -12.62 9.52 -2.21
CA ASN A 206 -12.54 9.56 -0.76
C ASN A 206 -13.24 8.34 -0.14
N PRO A 207 -12.50 7.44 0.51
CA PRO A 207 -13.07 6.23 1.12
C PRO A 207 -14.04 6.54 2.28
N LEU A 208 -13.92 7.67 2.97
CA LEU A 208 -14.87 8.06 4.01
C LEU A 208 -16.24 8.45 3.43
N GLU A 209 -16.26 9.08 2.27
CA GLU A 209 -17.52 9.40 1.58
C GLU A 209 -18.23 8.14 1.11
N ILE A 210 -17.45 7.16 0.60
CA ILE A 210 -17.98 5.86 0.18
C ILE A 210 -18.59 5.11 1.37
N ALA A 211 -17.88 5.07 2.50
CA ALA A 211 -18.35 4.40 3.72
C ALA A 211 -19.65 5.01 4.29
N ARG A 212 -19.90 6.29 4.03
CA ARG A 212 -21.14 6.98 4.46
C ARG A 212 -22.31 6.80 3.50
N ASN A 213 -22.03 6.43 2.24
CA ASN A 213 -23.04 6.37 1.19
C ASN A 213 -23.59 4.94 1.05
N ALA A 214 -24.91 4.81 1.19
CA ALA A 214 -25.67 3.59 0.93
C ALA A 214 -25.08 2.34 1.64
N PRO A 215 -25.14 2.26 2.98
CA PRO A 215 -24.67 1.10 3.72
C PRO A 215 -25.47 -0.16 3.35
N LEU A 216 -24.79 -1.31 3.34
CA LEU A 216 -25.40 -2.61 3.13
C LEU A 216 -25.85 -3.18 4.49
N GLU A 217 -27.13 -3.19 4.75
CA GLU A 217 -27.69 -3.65 6.04
C GLU A 217 -27.92 -5.16 6.11
N SER A 218 -28.02 -5.81 4.96
CA SER A 218 -28.26 -7.26 4.87
C SER A 218 -26.94 -8.04 4.77
N SER A 219 -26.69 -8.92 5.75
CA SER A 219 -25.53 -9.83 5.70
C SER A 219 -25.56 -10.76 4.49
N ASP A 220 -26.74 -11.26 4.10
CA ASP A 220 -26.84 -12.22 2.99
C ASP A 220 -26.60 -11.53 1.64
N GLU A 221 -27.11 -10.31 1.46
CA GLU A 221 -26.79 -9.49 0.30
C GLU A 221 -25.30 -9.16 0.26
N ALA A 222 -24.73 -8.72 1.38
CA ALA A 222 -23.31 -8.41 1.49
C ALA A 222 -22.42 -9.61 1.16
N ILE A 223 -22.78 -10.82 1.59
CA ILE A 223 -22.06 -12.07 1.28
C ILE A 223 -22.07 -12.36 -0.20
N ALA A 224 -23.23 -12.29 -0.85
CA ALA A 224 -23.35 -12.57 -2.29
C ALA A 224 -22.54 -11.56 -3.11
N LEU A 225 -22.66 -10.26 -2.79
CA LEU A 225 -21.89 -9.21 -3.44
C LEU A 225 -20.38 -9.37 -3.19
N LEU A 226 -19.97 -9.70 -1.97
CA LEU A 226 -18.57 -9.89 -1.60
C LEU A 226 -17.94 -11.04 -2.37
N HIS A 227 -18.62 -12.18 -2.48
CA HIS A 227 -18.17 -13.31 -3.27
C HIS A 227 -17.99 -12.92 -4.75
N ASN A 228 -19.03 -12.39 -5.37
CA ASN A 228 -19.04 -12.07 -6.81
C ASN A 228 -18.03 -10.96 -7.14
N THR A 229 -17.95 -9.90 -6.34
CA THR A 229 -17.00 -8.81 -6.55
C THR A 229 -15.57 -9.28 -6.40
N THR A 230 -15.27 -10.10 -5.38
CA THR A 230 -13.93 -10.65 -5.18
C THR A 230 -13.54 -11.54 -6.37
N LEU A 231 -14.44 -12.43 -6.78
CA LEU A 231 -14.25 -13.30 -7.94
C LEU A 231 -13.96 -12.48 -9.20
N GLY A 232 -14.81 -11.51 -9.50
CA GLY A 232 -14.66 -10.63 -10.67
C GLY A 232 -13.36 -9.85 -10.68
N CYS A 233 -12.95 -9.28 -9.53
CA CYS A 233 -11.68 -8.58 -9.41
C CYS A 233 -10.48 -9.49 -9.66
N VAL A 234 -10.45 -10.68 -9.05
CA VAL A 234 -9.35 -11.64 -9.21
C VAL A 234 -9.27 -12.15 -10.65
N HIS A 235 -10.41 -12.48 -11.26
CA HIS A 235 -10.49 -12.92 -12.66
C HIS A 235 -9.99 -11.84 -13.62
N THR A 236 -10.37 -10.59 -13.38
CA THR A 236 -9.93 -9.46 -14.18
C THR A 236 -8.41 -9.28 -14.10
N TRP A 237 -7.83 -9.32 -12.91
CA TRP A 237 -6.37 -9.29 -12.77
C TRP A 237 -5.70 -10.48 -13.47
N ALA A 238 -6.23 -11.70 -13.29
CA ALA A 238 -5.67 -12.92 -13.86
C ALA A 238 -5.59 -12.86 -15.40
N SER A 239 -6.56 -12.22 -16.06
CA SER A 239 -6.62 -12.10 -17.53
C SER A 239 -5.43 -11.32 -18.12
N GLY A 240 -4.74 -10.52 -17.32
CA GLY A 240 -3.58 -9.74 -17.74
C GLY A 240 -2.25 -10.51 -17.79
N TYR A 241 -2.23 -11.81 -17.40
CA TYR A 241 -0.99 -12.57 -17.25
C TYR A 241 -1.10 -13.97 -17.85
N ARG A 242 0.00 -14.47 -18.45
CA ARG A 242 0.10 -15.85 -18.92
C ARG A 242 0.54 -16.82 -17.83
N GLY A 243 1.49 -16.37 -16.99
CA GLY A 243 2.01 -17.11 -15.85
C GLY A 243 2.12 -16.23 -14.63
N ILE A 244 1.74 -16.76 -13.48
CA ILE A 244 1.82 -16.08 -12.19
C ILE A 244 2.42 -16.99 -11.13
N LEU A 245 3.17 -16.39 -10.22
CA LEU A 245 3.45 -16.95 -8.91
C LEU A 245 2.34 -16.51 -7.94
N HIS A 246 1.95 -17.38 -7.03
CA HIS A 246 0.99 -17.03 -5.98
C HIS A 246 1.55 -17.33 -4.59
N ASN A 247 1.64 -16.32 -3.75
CA ASN A 247 2.12 -16.45 -2.37
C ASN A 247 1.01 -17.05 -1.50
N LEU A 248 1.09 -18.36 -1.25
CA LEU A 248 0.08 -19.13 -0.52
C LEU A 248 0.54 -19.36 0.92
N SER A 249 0.14 -18.51 1.85
CA SER A 249 0.44 -18.67 3.28
C SER A 249 -0.41 -19.74 3.98
N GLY A 250 -1.48 -20.24 3.33
CA GLY A 250 -2.48 -21.10 3.98
C GLY A 250 -3.44 -20.33 4.90
N GLY A 251 -3.36 -19.00 4.95
CA GLY A 251 -4.34 -18.12 5.58
C GLY A 251 -5.58 -17.92 4.70
N LEU A 252 -6.63 -17.31 5.28
CA LEU A 252 -7.90 -17.08 4.60
C LEU A 252 -7.73 -16.30 3.28
N ASP A 253 -7.04 -15.16 3.33
CA ASP A 253 -7.00 -14.21 2.24
C ASP A 253 -6.24 -14.75 1.01
N SER A 254 -5.07 -15.37 1.22
CA SER A 254 -4.32 -16.02 0.13
C SER A 254 -5.08 -17.21 -0.46
N SER A 255 -5.82 -17.93 0.37
CA SER A 255 -6.66 -19.05 -0.08
C SER A 255 -7.87 -18.57 -0.90
N ILE A 256 -8.51 -17.47 -0.51
CA ILE A 256 -9.57 -16.82 -1.31
C ILE A 256 -9.03 -16.43 -2.69
N VAL A 257 -7.88 -15.75 -2.74
CA VAL A 257 -7.28 -15.36 -4.03
C VAL A 257 -6.99 -16.59 -4.89
N LEU A 258 -6.41 -17.64 -4.32
CA LEU A 258 -6.11 -18.88 -5.06
C LEU A 258 -7.39 -19.55 -5.59
N SER A 259 -8.42 -19.69 -4.75
CA SER A 259 -9.70 -20.25 -5.17
C SER A 259 -10.30 -19.51 -6.37
N CYS A 260 -10.33 -18.17 -6.30
CA CYS A 260 -10.78 -17.34 -7.41
C CYS A 260 -9.91 -17.51 -8.66
N LEU A 261 -8.58 -17.56 -8.53
CA LEU A 261 -7.66 -17.76 -9.67
C LEU A 261 -7.93 -19.08 -10.41
N MET A 262 -8.25 -20.13 -9.65
CA MET A 262 -8.50 -21.46 -10.23
C MET A 262 -9.79 -21.55 -11.04
N THR A 263 -10.73 -20.64 -10.80
CA THR A 263 -12.01 -20.55 -11.54
C THR A 263 -12.00 -19.47 -12.63
N ALA A 264 -10.86 -18.79 -12.83
CA ALA A 264 -10.76 -17.72 -13.83
C ALA A 264 -10.97 -18.26 -15.27
N PRO A 265 -11.83 -17.62 -16.10
CA PRO A 265 -12.08 -18.04 -17.49
C PRO A 265 -10.80 -18.04 -18.34
N SER A 266 -9.94 -17.05 -18.15
CA SER A 266 -8.62 -16.95 -18.77
C SER A 266 -7.55 -17.33 -17.74
N ARG A 267 -7.57 -18.59 -17.32
CA ARG A 267 -6.68 -19.07 -16.26
C ARG A 267 -5.22 -19.06 -16.70
N PRO A 268 -4.34 -18.28 -16.01
CA PRO A 268 -2.90 -18.33 -16.23
C PRO A 268 -2.29 -19.65 -15.72
N GLU A 269 -1.05 -19.91 -16.08
CA GLU A 269 -0.26 -20.94 -15.41
C GLU A 269 0.07 -20.47 -13.99
N ILE A 270 -0.33 -21.25 -12.97
CA ILE A 270 -0.20 -20.86 -11.57
C ILE A 270 0.81 -21.77 -10.89
N THR A 271 1.83 -21.17 -10.26
CA THR A 271 2.73 -21.86 -9.34
C THR A 271 2.58 -21.21 -7.96
N CYS A 272 2.17 -22.00 -6.96
CA CYS A 272 2.08 -21.52 -5.59
C CYS A 272 3.42 -21.59 -4.88
N LEU A 273 3.70 -20.60 -4.03
CA LEU A 273 4.90 -20.49 -3.22
C LEU A 273 4.50 -20.32 -1.75
N ASN A 274 5.07 -21.17 -0.88
CA ASN A 274 4.90 -21.05 0.56
C ASN A 274 6.26 -20.91 1.23
N TYR A 275 6.36 -19.93 2.11
CA TYR A 275 7.51 -19.74 2.99
C TYR A 275 7.20 -20.27 4.39
N PHE A 276 8.15 -20.96 5.00
CA PHE A 276 7.99 -21.47 6.36
C PHE A 276 9.30 -21.33 7.15
N GLY A 277 9.19 -21.09 8.45
CA GLY A 277 10.30 -21.09 9.39
C GLY A 277 10.39 -22.38 10.19
N ALA A 278 11.45 -22.52 10.98
CA ALA A 278 11.69 -23.71 11.82
C ALA A 278 10.75 -23.76 13.05
N GLY A 279 10.10 -22.65 13.41
CA GLY A 279 9.23 -22.57 14.58
C GLY A 279 7.82 -23.10 14.33
N PRO A 280 7.15 -23.70 15.34
CA PRO A 280 5.81 -24.26 15.18
C PRO A 280 4.74 -23.22 14.84
N HIS A 281 4.97 -21.94 15.14
CA HIS A 281 4.08 -20.81 14.80
C HIS A 281 4.40 -20.20 13.42
N GLU A 282 5.53 -20.59 12.81
CA GLU A 282 6.03 -20.11 11.52
C GLU A 282 5.77 -21.13 10.41
N ASP A 283 5.42 -22.36 10.77
CA ASP A 283 5.12 -23.44 9.84
C ASP A 283 3.62 -23.56 9.59
N GLU A 284 3.17 -22.91 8.55
CA GLU A 284 1.77 -22.98 8.09
C GLU A 284 1.59 -23.93 6.88
N ARG A 285 2.63 -24.72 6.51
CA ARG A 285 2.61 -25.63 5.35
C ARG A 285 1.40 -26.56 5.33
N ARG A 286 0.97 -27.04 6.51
CA ARG A 286 -0.25 -27.89 6.59
C ARG A 286 -1.44 -27.25 5.87
N TYR A 287 -1.68 -25.96 6.08
CA TYR A 287 -2.81 -25.26 5.49
C TYR A 287 -2.55 -24.89 4.03
N ALA A 288 -1.32 -24.54 3.69
CA ALA A 288 -0.92 -24.28 2.30
C ALA A 288 -1.05 -25.54 1.45
N ARG A 289 -0.56 -26.70 1.95
CA ARG A 289 -0.72 -28.01 1.30
C ARG A 289 -2.18 -28.42 1.15
N LEU A 290 -2.98 -28.21 2.21
CA LEU A 290 -4.42 -28.49 2.19
C LEU A 290 -5.12 -27.71 1.08
N MET A 291 -4.84 -26.42 0.96
CA MET A 291 -5.43 -25.56 -0.07
C MET A 291 -4.91 -25.93 -1.48
N ALA A 292 -3.61 -26.13 -1.64
CA ALA A 292 -3.02 -26.51 -2.91
C ALA A 292 -3.57 -27.85 -3.42
N ALA A 293 -3.71 -28.85 -2.52
CA ALA A 293 -4.30 -30.14 -2.83
C ALA A 293 -5.80 -30.02 -3.18
N HIS A 294 -6.54 -29.17 -2.47
CA HIS A 294 -7.98 -28.95 -2.71
C HIS A 294 -8.24 -28.45 -4.14
N VAL A 295 -7.40 -27.55 -4.65
CA VAL A 295 -7.58 -26.99 -6.00
C VAL A 295 -6.69 -27.65 -7.07
N GLY A 296 -5.81 -28.58 -6.69
CA GLY A 296 -4.95 -29.33 -7.63
C GLY A 296 -3.86 -28.48 -8.27
N VAL A 297 -3.14 -27.64 -7.50
CA VAL A 297 -2.07 -26.76 -8.00
C VAL A 297 -0.72 -27.15 -7.40
N GLU A 298 0.37 -26.93 -8.14
CA GLU A 298 1.75 -27.11 -7.63
C GLU A 298 2.06 -26.13 -6.49
N LEU A 299 2.66 -26.65 -5.41
CA LEU A 299 3.14 -25.87 -4.28
C LEU A 299 4.64 -26.05 -4.12
N ILE A 300 5.37 -24.96 -4.25
CA ILE A 300 6.80 -24.88 -3.92
C ILE A 300 6.92 -24.39 -2.49
N GLU A 301 7.59 -25.16 -1.66
CA GLU A 301 7.86 -24.82 -0.27
C GLU A 301 9.31 -24.38 -0.11
N ARG A 302 9.51 -23.24 0.56
CA ARG A 302 10.84 -22.72 0.83
C ARG A 302 11.01 -22.47 2.32
N GLU A 303 11.99 -23.14 2.89
CA GLU A 303 12.43 -22.86 4.25
C GLU A 303 13.17 -21.54 4.30
N LEU A 304 12.83 -20.72 5.29
CA LEU A 304 13.48 -19.45 5.58
C LEU A 304 14.67 -19.71 6.51
N ASP A 305 15.86 -19.30 6.10
CA ASP A 305 17.06 -19.36 6.94
C ASP A 305 17.43 -17.94 7.42
N PRO A 306 17.10 -17.58 8.67
CA PRO A 306 17.42 -16.27 9.22
C PRO A 306 18.93 -16.01 9.29
N ARG A 307 19.77 -17.05 9.27
CA ARG A 307 21.24 -16.94 9.30
C ARG A 307 21.83 -16.54 7.96
N ALA A 308 21.08 -16.74 6.86
CA ALA A 308 21.50 -16.33 5.52
C ALA A 308 21.27 -14.83 5.29
N VAL A 309 20.44 -14.18 6.10
CA VAL A 309 20.11 -12.75 5.95
C VAL A 309 21.20 -11.89 6.57
N ARG A 310 21.86 -11.09 5.74
CA ARG A 310 22.88 -10.12 6.15
C ARG A 310 22.32 -8.72 6.06
N LEU A 311 22.15 -8.04 7.20
CA LEU A 311 21.55 -6.72 7.26
C LEU A 311 22.41 -5.61 6.66
N GLU A 312 23.71 -5.84 6.47
CA GLU A 312 24.60 -4.95 5.71
C GLU A 312 24.12 -4.74 4.27
N GLN A 313 23.39 -5.69 3.70
CA GLN A 313 22.79 -5.58 2.35
C GLN A 313 21.78 -4.45 2.24
N LEU A 314 21.23 -3.97 3.37
CA LEU A 314 20.34 -2.80 3.38
C LEU A 314 20.99 -1.54 2.79
N LEU A 315 22.32 -1.42 2.89
CA LEU A 315 23.07 -0.28 2.34
C LEU A 315 23.18 -0.30 0.81
N GLY A 316 22.97 -1.46 0.19
CA GLY A 316 22.98 -1.63 -1.28
C GLY A 316 21.61 -1.60 -1.94
N LEU A 317 20.54 -1.35 -1.17
CA LEU A 317 19.19 -1.29 -1.72
C LEU A 317 18.95 0.01 -2.52
N ARG A 318 17.95 -0.05 -3.40
CA ARG A 318 17.53 1.09 -4.22
C ARG A 318 17.11 2.28 -3.37
N ARG A 319 17.37 3.46 -3.90
CA ARG A 319 16.85 4.70 -3.32
C ARG A 319 15.33 4.74 -3.40
N SER A 320 14.74 5.35 -2.39
CA SER A 320 13.31 5.67 -2.39
C SER A 320 13.09 7.04 -1.74
N PRO A 321 12.00 7.75 -2.03
CA PRO A 321 11.68 9.01 -1.37
C PRO A 321 11.33 8.85 0.12
N ARG A 322 11.14 7.61 0.61
CA ARG A 322 10.81 7.28 2.01
C ARG A 322 11.59 6.07 2.49
N PRO A 323 11.86 5.94 3.81
CA PRO A 323 12.31 4.68 4.39
C PRO A 323 11.25 3.59 4.22
N TRP A 324 11.67 2.35 3.93
CA TRP A 324 10.81 1.19 3.72
C TRP A 324 11.24 -0.01 4.55
N PHE A 325 10.39 -1.02 4.63
CA PHE A 325 10.69 -2.31 5.26
C PHE A 325 11.41 -3.24 4.28
N TYR A 326 12.71 -3.00 4.08
CA TYR A 326 13.50 -3.69 3.06
C TYR A 326 13.89 -5.14 3.39
N MET A 327 13.68 -5.62 4.62
CA MET A 327 14.14 -6.96 5.02
C MET A 327 13.53 -8.07 4.18
N TYR A 328 12.25 -7.95 3.81
CA TYR A 328 11.59 -8.89 2.91
C TYR A 328 12.27 -8.97 1.55
N GLU A 329 12.75 -7.86 1.02
CA GLU A 329 13.41 -7.81 -0.28
C GLU A 329 14.74 -8.55 -0.29
N ILE A 330 15.53 -8.42 0.78
CA ILE A 330 16.80 -9.13 0.93
C ILE A 330 16.57 -10.64 0.93
N GLU A 331 15.54 -11.09 1.64
CA GLU A 331 15.31 -12.52 1.88
C GLU A 331 14.64 -13.23 0.69
N HIS A 332 13.68 -12.58 0.07
CA HIS A 332 12.78 -13.20 -0.90
C HIS A 332 13.04 -12.77 -2.34
N GLY A 333 13.49 -11.54 -2.54
CA GLY A 333 13.47 -10.90 -3.84
C GLY A 333 14.22 -11.69 -4.92
N GLN A 334 15.47 -12.08 -4.68
CA GLN A 334 16.26 -12.82 -5.65
C GLN A 334 15.61 -14.15 -6.03
N PHE A 335 15.17 -14.93 -5.05
CA PHE A 335 14.53 -16.22 -5.30
C PHE A 335 13.23 -16.08 -6.10
N GLU A 336 12.41 -15.10 -5.77
CA GLU A 336 11.16 -14.82 -6.49
C GLU A 336 11.43 -14.44 -7.94
N GLY A 337 12.44 -13.61 -8.21
CA GLY A 337 12.86 -13.25 -9.56
C GLY A 337 13.35 -14.44 -10.38
N GLU A 338 14.23 -15.26 -9.80
CA GLU A 338 14.73 -16.48 -10.44
C GLU A 338 13.60 -17.49 -10.71
N LEU A 339 12.69 -17.67 -9.75
CA LEU A 339 11.55 -18.58 -9.89
C LEU A 339 10.57 -18.08 -10.95
N ALA A 340 10.28 -16.78 -10.95
CA ALA A 340 9.42 -16.15 -11.95
C ALA A 340 9.98 -16.36 -13.37
N THR A 341 11.28 -16.13 -13.55
CA THR A 341 11.97 -16.36 -14.84
C THR A 341 11.86 -17.83 -15.28
N ARG A 342 12.14 -18.77 -14.39
CA ARG A 342 12.07 -20.21 -14.68
C ARG A 342 10.67 -20.69 -15.03
N ARG A 343 9.64 -20.06 -14.46
CA ARG A 343 8.22 -20.43 -14.66
C ARG A 343 7.51 -19.57 -15.70
N GLY A 344 8.20 -18.64 -16.34
CA GLY A 344 7.58 -17.69 -17.26
C GLY A 344 6.52 -16.81 -16.63
N ALA A 345 6.61 -16.62 -15.30
CA ALA A 345 5.67 -15.82 -14.54
C ALA A 345 6.07 -14.35 -14.57
N SER A 346 5.15 -13.46 -14.90
CA SER A 346 5.39 -12.01 -14.94
C SER A 346 4.81 -11.27 -13.74
N SER A 347 4.02 -11.96 -12.90
CA SER A 347 3.47 -11.37 -11.68
C SER A 347 3.50 -12.33 -10.49
N LEU A 348 3.60 -11.76 -9.29
CA LEU A 348 3.43 -12.45 -8.01
C LEU A 348 2.15 -11.94 -7.34
N PHE A 349 1.17 -12.82 -7.24
CA PHE A 349 -0.10 -12.56 -6.57
C PHE A 349 -0.01 -12.89 -5.08
N SER A 350 -0.73 -12.14 -4.26
CA SER A 350 -0.83 -12.41 -2.82
C SER A 350 -2.21 -12.04 -2.26
N GLY A 351 -2.51 -12.56 -1.06
CA GLY A 351 -3.67 -12.15 -0.26
C GLY A 351 -3.46 -10.88 0.55
N SER A 352 -2.35 -10.15 0.31
CA SER A 352 -2.05 -8.92 1.04
C SER A 352 -3.16 -7.88 0.88
N GLY A 353 -3.43 -7.13 1.96
CA GLY A 353 -4.53 -6.17 2.02
C GLY A 353 -5.85 -6.76 2.51
N GLY A 354 -6.06 -8.08 2.43
CA GLY A 354 -7.30 -8.73 2.87
C GLY A 354 -7.61 -8.48 4.35
N ASP A 355 -6.60 -8.44 5.19
CA ASP A 355 -6.76 -8.12 6.63
C ASP A 355 -7.42 -6.74 6.83
N GLY A 356 -7.05 -5.74 6.04
CA GLY A 356 -7.65 -4.40 6.07
C GLY A 356 -9.02 -4.37 5.42
N VAL A 357 -9.14 -4.89 4.20
CA VAL A 357 -10.37 -4.86 3.40
C VAL A 357 -11.52 -5.61 4.10
N PHE A 358 -11.25 -6.79 4.66
CA PHE A 358 -12.24 -7.62 5.34
C PHE A 358 -12.37 -7.33 6.85
N PHE A 359 -11.69 -6.30 7.35
CA PHE A 359 -11.76 -5.84 8.74
C PHE A 359 -11.34 -6.90 9.78
N GLN A 360 -10.07 -7.29 9.78
CA GLN A 360 -9.55 -8.27 10.74
C GLN A 360 -9.31 -7.71 12.14
N ALA A 361 -8.77 -6.48 12.23
CA ALA A 361 -8.31 -5.90 13.48
C ALA A 361 -9.30 -4.89 14.09
N ARG A 362 -9.18 -4.66 15.40
CA ARG A 362 -9.94 -3.65 16.16
C ARG A 362 -11.47 -3.90 16.20
N ALA A 363 -11.85 -5.18 16.26
CA ALA A 363 -13.26 -5.60 16.35
C ALA A 363 -14.06 -4.89 17.48
N GLU A 364 -13.37 -4.46 18.56
CA GLU A 364 -13.98 -3.71 19.66
C GLU A 364 -14.62 -2.39 19.22
N LEU A 365 -14.16 -1.78 18.14
CA LEU A 365 -14.70 -0.52 17.63
C LEU A 365 -16.10 -0.69 17.02
N ALA A 366 -16.41 -1.88 16.52
CA ALA A 366 -17.71 -2.20 15.95
C ALA A 366 -18.87 -2.06 16.95
N VAL A 367 -18.61 -2.20 18.25
CA VAL A 367 -19.62 -1.98 19.30
C VAL A 367 -20.03 -0.51 19.36
N THR A 368 -19.06 0.38 19.21
CA THR A 368 -19.32 1.83 19.15
C THR A 368 -20.08 2.19 17.88
N ASP A 369 -19.67 1.63 16.73
CA ASP A 369 -20.37 1.87 15.46
C ASP A 369 -21.82 1.44 15.53
N TYR A 370 -22.10 0.22 16.06
CA TYR A 370 -23.48 -0.25 16.25
C TYR A 370 -24.31 0.70 17.12
N LEU A 371 -23.73 1.17 18.25
CA LEU A 371 -24.42 2.09 19.16
C LEU A 371 -24.75 3.43 18.48
N PHE A 372 -23.88 3.92 17.62
CA PHE A 372 -24.10 5.18 16.87
C PHE A 372 -25.21 5.02 15.83
N ASP A 373 -25.28 3.86 15.14
CA ASP A 373 -26.22 3.62 14.06
C ASP A 373 -27.62 3.22 14.58
N HIS A 374 -27.69 2.39 15.64
CA HIS A 374 -28.92 1.75 16.09
C HIS A 374 -29.35 2.11 17.54
N GLY A 375 -28.47 2.74 18.31
CA GLY A 375 -28.76 3.07 19.71
C GLY A 375 -28.70 1.85 20.65
N LEU A 376 -29.31 1.99 21.81
CA LEU A 376 -29.37 0.95 22.84
C LEU A 376 -30.41 -0.12 22.48
N GLY A 377 -30.04 -1.40 22.57
CA GLY A 377 -30.96 -2.52 22.28
C GLY A 377 -30.25 -3.89 22.37
N ALA A 378 -31.01 -4.95 22.12
CA ALA A 378 -30.51 -6.33 22.15
C ALA A 378 -29.37 -6.57 21.14
N GLY A 379 -29.40 -5.89 20.01
CA GLY A 379 -28.36 -5.97 19.00
C GLY A 379 -27.02 -5.44 19.49
N LEU A 380 -27.01 -4.40 20.32
CA LEU A 380 -25.77 -3.88 20.92
C LEU A 380 -25.09 -4.94 21.80
N LEU A 381 -25.87 -5.67 22.62
CA LEU A 381 -25.32 -6.74 23.44
C LEU A 381 -24.77 -7.88 22.57
N ARG A 382 -25.47 -8.25 21.50
CA ARG A 382 -25.02 -9.26 20.54
C ARG A 382 -23.69 -8.84 19.89
N THR A 383 -23.60 -7.61 19.38
CA THR A 383 -22.38 -7.06 18.80
C THR A 383 -21.24 -7.01 19.83
N ALA A 384 -21.52 -6.65 21.08
CA ALA A 384 -20.52 -6.66 22.14
C ALA A 384 -20.01 -8.08 22.45
N ILE A 385 -20.87 -9.10 22.42
CA ILE A 385 -20.46 -10.50 22.58
C ILE A 385 -19.59 -10.94 21.40
N ASP A 386 -19.96 -10.61 20.17
CA ASP A 386 -19.20 -10.95 18.97
C ASP A 386 -17.82 -10.26 18.99
N ALA A 387 -17.78 -8.98 19.29
CA ALA A 387 -16.55 -8.22 19.43
C ALA A 387 -15.64 -8.76 20.56
N ALA A 388 -16.23 -9.16 21.69
CA ALA A 388 -15.51 -9.76 22.82
C ALA A 388 -14.85 -11.09 22.44
N ARG A 389 -15.53 -11.92 21.66
CA ARG A 389 -15.00 -13.21 21.15
C ARG A 389 -13.83 -12.99 20.19
N VAL A 390 -13.95 -12.03 19.25
CA VAL A 390 -12.89 -11.72 18.29
C VAL A 390 -11.68 -11.10 18.99
N SER A 391 -11.90 -10.09 19.84
CA SER A 391 -10.83 -9.34 20.52
C SER A 391 -10.25 -10.05 21.75
N ARG A 392 -10.89 -11.14 22.21
CA ARG A 392 -10.56 -11.85 23.46
C ARG A 392 -10.59 -10.93 24.69
N LYS A 393 -11.51 -9.97 24.71
CA LYS A 393 -11.72 -9.01 25.79
C LYS A 393 -13.04 -9.27 26.49
N SER A 394 -13.20 -8.74 27.73
CA SER A 394 -14.50 -8.74 28.41
C SER A 394 -15.49 -7.81 27.70
N ILE A 395 -16.79 -8.14 27.75
CA ILE A 395 -17.87 -7.31 27.14
C ILE A 395 -18.05 -5.97 27.86
N TRP A 396 -17.79 -5.92 29.17
CA TRP A 396 -18.07 -4.73 29.98
C TRP A 396 -17.22 -3.51 29.59
N PRO A 397 -15.89 -3.61 29.45
CA PRO A 397 -15.08 -2.52 28.93
C PRO A 397 -15.50 -2.07 27.52
N LEU A 398 -15.94 -2.99 26.65
CA LEU A 398 -16.37 -2.65 25.29
C LEU A 398 -17.66 -1.84 25.30
N LEU A 399 -18.67 -2.28 26.09
CA LEU A 399 -19.90 -1.53 26.28
C LEU A 399 -19.64 -0.16 26.93
N TRP A 400 -18.80 -0.13 27.97
CA TRP A 400 -18.44 1.12 28.64
C TRP A 400 -17.75 2.09 27.68
N GLN A 401 -16.81 1.61 26.86
CA GLN A 401 -16.14 2.42 25.84
C GLN A 401 -17.16 3.00 24.83
N ALA A 402 -18.07 2.19 24.33
CA ALA A 402 -19.07 2.62 23.37
C ALA A 402 -20.04 3.65 23.99
N ILE A 403 -20.57 3.37 25.18
CA ILE A 403 -21.50 4.27 25.88
C ILE A 403 -20.82 5.58 26.26
N SER A 404 -19.61 5.52 26.81
CA SER A 404 -18.85 6.73 27.16
C SER A 404 -18.53 7.58 25.93
N ALA A 405 -18.18 6.96 24.82
CA ALA A 405 -17.94 7.68 23.56
C ALA A 405 -19.20 8.42 23.07
N ARG A 406 -20.39 7.79 23.24
CA ARG A 406 -21.67 8.39 22.85
C ARG A 406 -22.11 9.52 23.79
N VAL A 407 -21.92 9.32 25.10
CA VAL A 407 -22.34 10.28 26.14
C VAL A 407 -21.48 11.54 26.16
N PHE A 408 -20.16 11.35 25.97
CA PHE A 408 -19.20 12.47 26.00
C PHE A 408 -18.90 13.03 24.61
N GLU A 409 -19.66 12.64 23.58
CA GLU A 409 -19.51 13.08 22.19
C GLU A 409 -18.03 13.06 21.74
N ARG A 410 -17.35 11.96 22.06
CA ARG A 410 -15.92 11.82 21.84
C ARG A 410 -15.59 11.90 20.34
N GLU A 411 -14.85 12.91 19.95
CA GLU A 411 -14.22 12.94 18.64
C GLU A 411 -13.04 11.96 18.59
N TRP A 412 -12.94 11.24 17.49
CA TRP A 412 -11.88 10.27 17.27
C TRP A 412 -10.78 10.90 16.42
N ASP A 413 -9.57 10.90 16.99
CA ASP A 413 -8.39 11.36 16.28
C ASP A 413 -7.72 10.14 15.60
N PRO A 414 -7.66 10.10 14.24
CA PRO A 414 -6.99 9.01 13.52
C PRO A 414 -5.54 8.81 13.95
N ILE A 415 -4.82 9.89 14.28
CA ILE A 415 -3.43 9.81 14.72
C ILE A 415 -3.34 9.12 16.09
N ALA A 416 -4.24 9.44 17.01
CA ALA A 416 -4.28 8.80 18.32
C ALA A 416 -4.75 7.34 18.27
N MET A 417 -5.46 6.96 17.21
CA MET A 417 -5.90 5.57 16.99
C MET A 417 -4.76 4.66 16.50
N THR A 418 -3.78 5.21 15.78
CA THR A 418 -2.52 4.51 15.54
C THR A 418 -1.85 4.42 16.90
N LYS A 419 -1.72 3.20 17.47
CA LYS A 419 -0.97 3.05 18.70
C LYS A 419 0.38 3.74 18.51
N PRO A 420 0.74 4.74 19.34
CA PRO A 420 2.14 4.99 19.56
C PRO A 420 2.64 3.65 20.11
N LEU A 421 3.47 2.96 19.36
CA LEU A 421 4.27 1.88 19.92
C LEU A 421 4.85 2.44 21.22
N GLU A 422 4.83 1.69 22.33
CA GLU A 422 5.55 2.11 23.54
C GLU A 422 7.01 2.20 23.14
N ARG A 423 7.44 3.40 22.76
CA ARG A 423 8.70 3.62 22.07
C ARG A 423 9.76 4.00 23.12
N THR A 424 10.12 3.00 23.90
CA THR A 424 11.21 3.14 24.89
C THR A 424 12.54 3.54 24.28
N VAL A 425 12.69 3.37 22.96
CA VAL A 425 13.91 3.71 22.22
C VAL A 425 13.86 5.09 21.54
N VAL A 426 12.68 5.71 21.41
CA VAL A 426 12.54 7.06 20.83
C VAL A 426 12.58 8.08 21.94
N ASN A 427 13.26 9.21 21.72
CA ASN A 427 13.30 10.28 22.73
C ASN A 427 11.90 10.82 23.03
N GLU A 428 11.61 11.04 24.32
CA GLU A 428 10.29 11.47 24.81
C GLU A 428 9.83 12.78 24.16
N GLU A 429 10.74 13.72 23.93
CA GLU A 429 10.45 15.00 23.26
C GLU A 429 9.95 14.80 21.84
N VAL A 430 10.54 13.85 21.11
CA VAL A 430 10.15 13.48 19.75
C VAL A 430 8.74 12.89 19.74
N VAL A 431 8.45 11.97 20.67
CA VAL A 431 7.11 11.38 20.83
C VAL A 431 6.08 12.46 21.21
N ALA A 432 6.43 13.36 22.14
CA ALA A 432 5.54 14.43 22.58
C ALA A 432 5.25 15.46 21.46
N ALA A 433 6.25 15.77 20.63
CA ALA A 433 6.07 16.64 19.47
C ALA A 433 5.15 16.00 18.42
N ALA A 434 5.37 14.72 18.11
CA ALA A 434 4.56 13.98 17.16
C ALA A 434 3.09 13.86 17.59
N LYS A 435 2.81 13.62 18.88
CA LYS A 435 1.43 13.57 19.42
C LYS A 435 0.66 14.89 19.26
N ARG A 436 1.35 16.02 19.15
CA ARG A 436 0.73 17.35 18.97
C ARG A 436 0.55 17.74 17.51
N ASP A 437 1.20 17.06 16.61
CA ASP A 437 1.22 17.41 15.19
C ASP A 437 0.03 16.81 14.45
N LYS A 438 -0.97 17.62 14.20
CA LYS A 438 -2.19 17.23 13.45
C LYS A 438 -1.96 17.10 11.94
N SER A 439 -0.81 17.51 11.41
CA SER A 439 -0.49 17.38 9.97
C SER A 439 -0.11 15.95 9.57
N LEU A 440 -0.04 15.02 10.55
CA LEU A 440 0.26 13.60 10.33
C LEU A 440 -0.94 12.79 9.78
N ALA A 441 -2.12 13.38 9.71
CA ALA A 441 -3.28 12.70 9.17
C ALA A 441 -3.15 12.47 7.67
N HIS A 442 -3.47 11.26 7.22
CA HIS A 442 -3.62 10.97 5.80
C HIS A 442 -4.61 11.96 5.16
N PRO A 443 -4.41 12.41 3.90
CA PRO A 443 -5.32 13.34 3.24
C PRO A 443 -6.80 12.92 3.20
N TRP A 444 -7.10 11.63 3.27
CA TRP A 444 -8.46 11.11 3.43
C TRP A 444 -9.06 11.39 4.81
N LEU A 445 -8.22 11.57 5.84
CA LEU A 445 -8.57 11.59 7.26
C LEU A 445 -8.34 12.98 7.88
N THR A 446 -8.61 14.03 7.14
CA THR A 446 -8.49 15.39 7.65
C THR A 446 -9.51 15.63 8.78
N PRO A 447 -9.25 16.52 9.75
CA PRO A 447 -10.17 16.81 10.85
C PRO A 447 -11.59 17.21 10.37
N ALA A 448 -11.71 17.86 9.21
CA ALA A 448 -13.00 18.20 8.62
C ALA A 448 -13.72 16.95 8.07
N ALA A 449 -12.98 16.02 7.44
CA ALA A 449 -13.55 14.80 6.87
C ALA A 449 -13.98 13.78 7.95
N THR A 450 -13.26 13.73 9.07
CA THR A 450 -13.49 12.73 10.14
C THR A 450 -14.57 13.11 11.14
N ARG A 451 -15.07 14.36 11.09
CA ARG A 451 -16.11 14.82 12.02
C ARG A 451 -17.38 13.98 11.90
N GLY A 452 -17.81 13.43 13.05
CA GLY A 452 -19.03 12.60 13.14
C GLY A 452 -18.88 11.20 12.52
N VAL A 453 -17.68 10.77 12.16
CA VAL A 453 -17.44 9.41 11.69
C VAL A 453 -17.20 8.49 12.88
N SER A 454 -17.81 7.32 12.86
CA SER A 454 -17.64 6.31 13.91
C SER A 454 -16.23 5.68 13.86
N PRO A 455 -15.71 5.22 15.02
CA PRO A 455 -14.31 4.81 15.11
C PRO A 455 -13.96 3.56 14.32
N GLY A 456 -14.91 2.64 14.13
CA GLY A 456 -14.65 1.44 13.33
C GLY A 456 -14.48 1.78 11.85
N ILE A 457 -15.30 2.68 11.31
CA ILE A 457 -15.16 3.20 9.94
C ILE A 457 -13.83 3.93 9.79
N LEU A 458 -13.46 4.80 10.74
CA LEU A 458 -12.15 5.47 10.69
C LEU A 458 -11.00 4.48 10.66
N TRP A 459 -11.05 3.45 11.50
CA TRP A 459 -10.04 2.39 11.51
C TRP A 459 -10.00 1.61 10.20
N HIS A 460 -11.16 1.29 9.63
CA HIS A 460 -11.25 0.59 8.35
C HIS A 460 -10.54 1.39 7.24
N VAL A 461 -10.86 2.67 7.10
CA VAL A 461 -10.21 3.57 6.13
C VAL A 461 -8.71 3.70 6.40
N MET A 462 -8.30 3.84 7.67
CA MET A 462 -6.88 3.89 8.03
C MET A 462 -6.12 2.63 7.60
N SER A 463 -6.70 1.46 7.81
CA SER A 463 -6.08 0.19 7.40
C SER A 463 -5.88 0.07 5.88
N LEU A 464 -6.66 0.80 5.10
CA LEU A 464 -6.56 0.86 3.63
C LEU A 464 -5.56 1.91 3.12
N SER A 465 -5.09 2.82 3.97
CA SER A 465 -4.09 3.82 3.58
C SER A 465 -2.65 3.28 3.53
N MET A 466 -2.38 2.16 4.22
CA MET A 466 -1.05 1.56 4.35
C MET A 466 -0.58 0.73 3.14
N PRO A 467 -1.44 -0.06 2.47
CA PRO A 467 -1.03 -0.96 1.40
C PRO A 467 -0.26 -0.34 0.24
N PRO A 468 -0.51 0.92 -0.19
CA PRO A 468 0.28 1.56 -1.25
C PRO A 468 1.80 1.55 -0.98
N ALA A 469 2.19 1.56 0.29
CA ALA A 469 3.58 1.45 0.70
C ALA A 469 4.23 0.12 0.26
N TYR A 470 3.49 -0.97 0.20
CA TYR A 470 4.03 -2.28 -0.16
C TYR A 470 4.35 -2.44 -1.65
N TYR A 471 3.77 -1.62 -2.52
CA TYR A 471 4.01 -1.71 -3.96
C TYR A 471 5.34 -1.07 -4.38
N SER A 472 5.75 0.02 -3.75
CA SER A 472 6.88 0.83 -4.21
C SER A 472 8.25 0.19 -3.96
N SER A 473 8.36 -0.75 -3.00
CA SER A 473 9.61 -1.41 -2.64
C SER A 473 10.08 -2.44 -3.67
N PHE A 474 9.21 -2.94 -4.53
CA PHE A 474 9.42 -4.15 -5.32
C PHE A 474 9.44 -3.93 -6.84
N SER A 475 9.50 -2.69 -7.30
CA SER A 475 9.58 -2.38 -8.74
C SER A 475 11.02 -2.48 -9.22
N ARG A 476 11.51 -3.70 -9.51
CA ARG A 476 12.86 -3.94 -10.05
C ARG A 476 12.81 -4.68 -11.38
N GLU A 477 13.76 -4.36 -12.25
CA GLU A 477 14.03 -5.15 -13.44
C GLU A 477 14.39 -6.59 -13.05
N GLY A 478 13.78 -7.57 -13.70
CA GLY A 478 13.96 -8.99 -13.39
C GLY A 478 13.09 -9.54 -12.25
N TYR A 479 12.27 -8.71 -11.59
CA TYR A 479 11.33 -9.16 -10.56
C TYR A 479 9.90 -9.21 -11.10
N PRO A 480 9.07 -10.19 -10.66
CA PRO A 480 7.68 -10.23 -11.06
C PRO A 480 6.91 -9.05 -10.47
N GLU A 481 5.99 -8.50 -11.26
CA GLU A 481 5.09 -7.45 -10.80
C GLU A 481 4.26 -7.95 -9.59
N ARG A 482 4.21 -7.18 -8.51
CA ARG A 482 3.38 -7.55 -7.36
C ARG A 482 1.94 -7.14 -7.60
N THR A 483 1.03 -8.11 -7.48
CA THR A 483 -0.41 -7.89 -7.63
C THR A 483 -1.15 -8.32 -6.37
N MET A 484 -1.95 -7.42 -5.81
CA MET A 484 -2.75 -7.61 -4.60
C MET A 484 -4.24 -7.45 -4.95
N PRO A 485 -4.90 -8.51 -5.48
CA PRO A 485 -6.24 -8.39 -6.04
C PRO A 485 -7.30 -7.94 -5.03
N LEU A 486 -7.08 -8.22 -3.73
CA LEU A 486 -8.01 -7.81 -2.68
C LEU A 486 -8.04 -6.28 -2.44
N LEU A 487 -7.04 -5.55 -2.93
CA LEU A 487 -7.02 -4.08 -2.89
C LEU A 487 -7.65 -3.42 -4.12
N SER A 488 -8.37 -4.18 -4.94
CA SER A 488 -9.11 -3.64 -6.09
C SER A 488 -10.17 -2.66 -5.65
N GLN A 489 -10.24 -1.51 -6.31
CA GLN A 489 -11.18 -0.43 -5.97
C GLN A 489 -12.63 -0.91 -5.82
N PRO A 490 -13.23 -1.75 -6.72
CA PRO A 490 -14.60 -2.20 -6.55
C PRO A 490 -14.82 -3.00 -5.25
N LEU A 491 -13.84 -3.83 -4.87
CA LEU A 491 -13.92 -4.63 -3.65
C LEU A 491 -13.75 -3.76 -2.39
N VAL A 492 -12.82 -2.82 -2.43
CA VAL A 492 -12.61 -1.85 -1.34
C VAL A 492 -13.86 -1.01 -1.12
N GLU A 493 -14.46 -0.47 -2.17
CA GLU A 493 -15.70 0.33 -2.10
C GLU A 493 -16.87 -0.49 -1.56
N LEU A 494 -17.00 -1.75 -1.97
CA LEU A 494 -18.02 -2.65 -1.43
C LEU A 494 -17.81 -2.87 0.07
N CYS A 495 -16.59 -3.23 0.50
CA CYS A 495 -16.30 -3.51 1.91
C CYS A 495 -16.47 -2.29 2.81
N LEU A 496 -16.15 -1.09 2.33
CA LEU A 496 -16.38 0.15 3.06
C LEU A 496 -17.87 0.45 3.30
N ARG A 497 -18.77 -0.03 2.43
CA ARG A 497 -20.22 0.11 2.59
C ARG A 497 -20.83 -0.92 3.55
N ILE A 498 -20.08 -1.93 3.95
CA ILE A 498 -20.54 -2.92 4.92
C ILE A 498 -20.27 -2.40 6.33
N PRO A 499 -21.29 -2.25 7.19
CA PRO A 499 -21.10 -1.84 8.58
C PRO A 499 -20.14 -2.77 9.32
N THR A 500 -19.25 -2.22 10.14
CA THR A 500 -18.18 -2.97 10.80
C THR A 500 -18.69 -4.07 11.72
N TYR A 501 -19.86 -3.90 12.31
CA TYR A 501 -20.50 -4.90 13.18
C TYR A 501 -20.99 -6.15 12.40
N LEU A 502 -21.24 -6.05 11.09
CA LEU A 502 -21.51 -7.21 10.24
C LEU A 502 -20.21 -7.95 9.88
N LEU A 503 -19.09 -7.23 9.73
CA LEU A 503 -17.78 -7.82 9.40
C LEU A 503 -17.21 -8.70 10.52
N ILE A 504 -17.76 -8.59 11.75
CA ILE A 504 -17.39 -9.41 12.93
C ILE A 504 -18.51 -10.34 13.40
N GLU A 505 -19.59 -10.46 12.64
CA GLU A 505 -20.77 -11.25 12.99
C GLU A 505 -20.41 -12.68 13.43
N SER A 506 -21.20 -13.23 14.37
CA SER A 506 -20.98 -14.56 14.95
C SER A 506 -19.65 -14.73 15.70
N GLY A 507 -19.02 -13.64 16.11
CA GLY A 507 -17.77 -13.65 16.87
C GLY A 507 -16.57 -14.14 16.08
N ARG A 508 -16.51 -13.81 14.78
CA ARG A 508 -15.44 -14.17 13.86
C ARG A 508 -14.81 -12.92 13.23
N ASP A 509 -13.50 -12.89 13.12
CA ASP A 509 -12.82 -11.92 12.28
C ASP A 509 -13.13 -12.21 10.81
N ARG A 510 -13.28 -11.18 9.98
CA ARG A 510 -13.57 -11.33 8.54
C ARG A 510 -14.80 -12.23 8.30
N ALA A 511 -15.83 -12.10 9.13
CA ALA A 511 -16.97 -13.02 9.19
C ALA A 511 -17.65 -13.23 7.85
N LEU A 512 -17.92 -12.13 7.12
CA LEU A 512 -18.62 -12.21 5.84
C LEU A 512 -17.74 -12.84 4.75
N ALA A 513 -16.44 -12.55 4.73
CA ALA A 513 -15.51 -13.19 3.78
C ALA A 513 -15.44 -14.71 4.01
N ARG A 514 -15.41 -15.16 5.28
CA ARG A 514 -15.45 -16.59 5.61
C ARG A 514 -16.75 -17.25 5.14
N ARG A 515 -17.90 -16.58 5.32
CA ARG A 515 -19.20 -17.08 4.86
C ARG A 515 -19.28 -17.09 3.34
N ALA A 516 -18.82 -16.04 2.68
CA ALA A 516 -18.84 -15.91 1.23
C ALA A 516 -18.08 -17.04 0.52
N PHE A 517 -16.97 -17.49 1.10
CA PHE A 517 -16.09 -18.51 0.50
C PHE A 517 -16.15 -19.88 1.18
N THR A 518 -17.22 -20.16 1.96
CA THR A 518 -17.38 -21.46 2.65
C THR A 518 -17.45 -22.63 1.66
N GLY A 519 -18.01 -22.44 0.47
CA GLY A 519 -18.12 -23.46 -0.57
C GLY A 519 -16.84 -23.69 -1.38
N ASP A 520 -15.92 -22.71 -1.37
CA ASP A 520 -14.74 -22.66 -2.24
C ASP A 520 -13.45 -23.07 -1.53
N LEU A 521 -13.47 -23.11 -0.20
CA LEU A 521 -12.30 -23.34 0.63
C LEU A 521 -12.47 -24.58 1.53
N PRO A 522 -11.38 -25.30 1.85
CA PRO A 522 -11.41 -26.34 2.87
C PRO A 522 -11.96 -25.81 4.21
N ALA A 523 -12.86 -26.57 4.83
CA ALA A 523 -13.51 -26.18 6.08
C ALA A 523 -12.50 -25.84 7.21
N GLU A 524 -11.34 -26.46 7.22
CA GLU A 524 -10.28 -26.17 8.19
C GLU A 524 -9.73 -24.74 8.03
N ILE A 525 -9.60 -24.25 6.81
CA ILE A 525 -9.15 -22.87 6.52
C ILE A 525 -10.25 -21.88 6.90
N VAL A 526 -11.51 -22.15 6.52
CA VAL A 526 -12.65 -21.29 6.87
C VAL A 526 -12.81 -21.17 8.40
N ARG A 527 -12.61 -22.26 9.14
CA ARG A 527 -12.76 -22.29 10.61
C ARG A 527 -11.54 -21.79 11.37
N ARG A 528 -10.39 -21.68 10.72
CA ARG A 528 -9.14 -21.28 11.36
C ARG A 528 -9.23 -19.90 11.99
N GLN A 529 -8.85 -19.78 13.28
CA GLN A 529 -8.83 -18.52 14.03
C GLN A 529 -7.42 -17.99 14.28
N ALA A 530 -6.44 -18.91 14.36
CA ALA A 530 -5.05 -18.54 14.57
C ALA A 530 -4.36 -18.29 13.22
N LYS A 531 -3.62 -17.21 13.10
CA LYS A 531 -2.70 -16.94 11.97
C LYS A 531 -1.28 -17.17 12.46
N GLY A 532 -0.44 -17.77 11.64
CA GLY A 532 0.99 -17.84 11.90
C GLY A 532 1.58 -16.44 12.01
N ARG A 533 2.69 -16.34 12.68
CA ARG A 533 3.37 -15.07 12.98
C ARG A 533 4.82 -15.18 12.52
N ALA A 534 5.23 -14.25 11.68
CA ALA A 534 6.62 -14.13 11.22
C ALA A 534 7.57 -13.46 12.25
N ASP A 535 7.05 -13.13 13.42
CA ASP A 535 7.76 -12.35 14.44
C ASP A 535 9.03 -13.02 14.94
N GLN A 536 8.97 -14.35 15.12
CA GLN A 536 10.13 -15.11 15.58
C GLN A 536 11.20 -15.17 14.50
N HIS A 537 10.81 -15.29 13.23
CA HIS A 537 11.74 -15.28 12.10
C HIS A 537 12.50 -13.94 12.03
N VAL A 538 11.77 -12.81 12.06
CA VAL A 538 12.40 -11.48 12.10
C VAL A 538 13.32 -11.32 13.30
N ARG A 539 12.91 -11.82 14.46
CA ARG A 539 13.75 -11.84 15.67
C ARG A 539 15.03 -12.63 15.46
N ASN A 540 14.94 -13.83 14.88
CA ASN A 540 16.10 -14.67 14.61
C ASN A 540 17.07 -13.98 13.63
N ILE A 541 16.57 -13.24 12.64
CA ILE A 541 17.40 -12.39 11.77
C ILE A 541 18.12 -11.32 12.59
N LEU A 542 17.39 -10.59 13.44
CA LEU A 542 17.97 -9.54 14.27
C LEU A 542 19.01 -10.08 15.25
N ASP A 543 18.73 -11.22 15.88
CA ASP A 543 19.66 -11.88 16.81
C ASP A 543 20.91 -12.39 16.10
N GLY A 544 20.78 -12.91 14.89
CA GLY A 544 21.90 -13.33 14.04
C GLY A 544 22.78 -12.17 13.54
N ASN A 545 22.26 -10.94 13.56
CA ASN A 545 22.96 -9.72 13.13
C ASN A 545 23.14 -8.73 14.30
N LEU A 546 23.08 -9.19 15.56
CA LEU A 546 23.01 -8.30 16.74
C LEU A 546 24.19 -7.34 16.86
N GLU A 547 25.42 -7.80 16.57
CA GLU A 547 26.62 -6.97 16.62
C GLU A 547 26.52 -5.82 15.62
N PHE A 548 26.18 -6.15 14.35
CA PHE A 548 25.92 -5.15 13.33
C PHE A 548 24.82 -4.17 13.75
N VAL A 549 23.68 -4.66 14.26
CA VAL A 549 22.54 -3.81 14.67
C VAL A 549 22.95 -2.85 15.80
N ARG A 550 23.76 -3.32 16.76
CA ARG A 550 24.26 -2.48 17.86
C ARG A 550 25.12 -1.33 17.33
N GLU A 551 26.16 -1.64 16.57
CA GLU A 551 27.05 -0.62 16.00
C GLU A 551 26.30 0.33 15.07
N PHE A 552 25.44 -0.24 14.22
CA PHE A 552 24.71 0.48 13.19
C PHE A 552 23.75 1.52 13.75
N LEU A 553 23.03 1.19 14.85
CA LEU A 553 22.07 2.09 15.47
C LEU A 553 22.69 2.96 16.55
N LEU A 554 23.56 2.43 17.42
CA LEU A 554 24.11 3.19 18.56
C LEU A 554 25.05 4.30 18.08
N ASP A 555 25.80 4.06 17.01
CA ASP A 555 26.69 5.05 16.38
C ASP A 555 26.05 5.63 15.11
N GLY A 556 24.73 5.47 14.99
CA GLY A 556 23.95 5.89 13.85
C GLY A 556 23.55 7.36 13.85
N VAL A 557 23.05 7.79 12.71
CA VAL A 557 22.55 9.16 12.48
C VAL A 557 21.34 9.46 13.35
N LEU A 558 20.45 8.49 13.58
CA LEU A 558 19.26 8.66 14.40
C LEU A 558 19.60 8.97 15.86
N VAL A 559 20.58 8.26 16.44
CA VAL A 559 21.09 8.54 17.80
C VAL A 559 21.87 9.85 17.82
N GLY A 560 22.77 10.06 16.84
CA GLY A 560 23.58 11.28 16.76
C GLY A 560 22.75 12.56 16.66
N ARG A 561 21.53 12.48 16.13
CA ARG A 561 20.57 13.60 16.05
C ARG A 561 19.58 13.66 17.22
N GLY A 562 19.71 12.81 18.20
CA GLY A 562 18.81 12.78 19.36
C GLY A 562 17.38 12.31 19.03
N LEU A 563 17.16 11.61 17.91
CA LEU A 563 15.85 11.03 17.60
C LEU A 563 15.63 9.74 18.39
N LEU A 564 16.66 8.92 18.54
CA LEU A 564 16.66 7.74 19.40
C LEU A 564 17.43 8.01 20.70
N ASN A 565 16.94 7.40 21.77
CA ASN A 565 17.59 7.42 23.08
C ASN A 565 18.65 6.31 23.15
N ARG A 566 19.94 6.68 23.19
CA ARG A 566 21.05 5.73 23.20
C ARG A 566 20.95 4.74 24.37
N ALA A 567 20.72 5.23 25.58
CA ALA A 567 20.66 4.39 26.77
C ALA A 567 19.45 3.44 26.73
N GLY A 568 18.29 3.95 26.30
CA GLY A 568 17.10 3.13 26.08
C GLY A 568 17.32 2.06 25.01
N LEU A 569 18.02 2.40 23.93
CA LEU A 569 18.36 1.46 22.84
C LEU A 569 19.35 0.39 23.31
N GLU A 570 20.40 0.75 24.07
CA GLU A 570 21.34 -0.22 24.66
C GLU A 570 20.62 -1.21 25.57
N LEU A 571 19.77 -0.71 26.46
CA LEU A 571 18.97 -1.55 27.34
C LEU A 571 18.04 -2.46 26.53
N TYR A 572 17.44 -1.92 25.47
CA TYR A 572 16.52 -2.66 24.60
C TYR A 572 17.23 -3.78 23.84
N LEU A 573 18.48 -3.56 23.41
CA LEU A 573 19.30 -4.56 22.70
C LEU A 573 19.93 -5.62 23.60
N THR A 574 20.08 -5.34 24.91
CA THR A 574 20.71 -6.26 25.90
C THR A 574 19.71 -7.03 26.75
N ARG A 575 18.43 -6.63 26.77
CA ARG A 575 17.39 -7.20 27.62
C ARG A 575 17.14 -8.67 27.27
N ASP A 576 17.06 -9.52 28.30
CA ASP A 576 16.58 -10.90 28.18
C ASP A 576 15.14 -10.89 27.64
N ARG A 577 14.93 -11.53 26.50
CA ARG A 577 13.75 -11.34 25.68
C ARG A 577 12.73 -12.46 25.87
N SER A 578 11.53 -12.09 26.30
CA SER A 578 10.40 -13.01 26.29
C SER A 578 9.95 -13.29 24.84
N PRO A 579 9.55 -14.51 24.49
CA PRO A 579 8.91 -14.81 23.20
C PRO A 579 7.65 -13.97 22.93
N ALA A 580 7.10 -13.30 23.95
CA ALA A 580 5.92 -12.45 23.85
C ALA A 580 6.21 -11.00 23.38
N ASP A 581 7.47 -10.59 23.28
CA ASP A 581 7.85 -9.22 22.86
C ASP A 581 7.79 -9.06 21.32
N PHE A 582 6.57 -9.10 20.79
CA PHE A 582 6.29 -8.86 19.38
C PHE A 582 6.76 -7.47 18.91
N GLN A 583 6.52 -6.46 19.72
CA GLN A 583 6.87 -5.07 19.41
C GLN A 583 8.37 -4.84 19.20
N TYR A 584 9.21 -5.71 19.75
CA TYR A 584 10.66 -5.63 19.65
C TYR A 584 11.15 -5.69 18.18
N SER A 585 10.72 -6.69 17.45
CA SER A 585 11.17 -6.90 16.06
C SER A 585 10.64 -5.82 15.12
N GLU A 586 9.40 -5.38 15.28
CA GLU A 586 8.84 -4.30 14.47
C GLU A 586 9.59 -2.98 14.68
N ILE A 587 9.80 -2.58 15.94
CA ILE A 587 10.47 -1.30 16.28
C ILE A 587 11.90 -1.28 15.74
N LEU A 588 12.69 -2.35 15.97
CA LEU A 588 14.06 -2.38 15.48
C LEU A 588 14.14 -2.40 13.97
N GLN A 589 13.29 -3.17 13.31
CA GLN A 589 13.25 -3.22 11.85
C GLN A 589 13.01 -1.85 11.23
N GLU A 590 12.07 -1.08 11.79
CA GLU A 590 11.79 0.30 11.34
C GLU A 590 13.00 1.22 11.47
N HIS A 591 13.66 1.18 12.62
CA HIS A 591 14.81 2.05 12.89
C HIS A 591 16.03 1.65 12.06
N ILE A 592 16.29 0.35 11.89
CA ILE A 592 17.36 -0.16 11.04
C ILE A 592 17.14 0.29 9.58
N CYS A 593 15.94 0.11 9.05
CA CYS A 593 15.62 0.52 7.69
C CYS A 593 15.70 2.04 7.52
N THR A 594 15.27 2.82 8.52
CA THR A 594 15.38 4.29 8.50
C THR A 594 16.83 4.75 8.55
N GLU A 595 17.66 4.13 9.38
CA GLU A 595 19.10 4.41 9.46
C GLU A 595 19.81 4.06 8.14
N ALA A 596 19.49 2.90 7.54
CA ALA A 596 20.04 2.50 6.25
C ALA A 596 19.67 3.50 5.14
N TRP A 597 18.40 3.92 5.11
CA TRP A 597 17.92 4.95 4.18
C TRP A 597 18.67 6.29 4.38
N LEU A 598 18.83 6.74 5.62
CA LEU A 598 19.56 7.97 5.91
C LEU A 598 21.00 7.90 5.44
N ARG A 599 21.70 6.80 5.69
CA ARG A 599 23.08 6.63 5.22
C ARG A 599 23.18 6.66 3.71
N THR A 600 22.26 6.01 2.99
CA THR A 600 22.22 6.02 1.53
C THR A 600 22.11 7.45 0.97
N TRP A 601 21.29 8.31 1.59
CA TRP A 601 21.11 9.68 1.11
C TRP A 601 22.19 10.66 1.59
N LEU A 602 22.75 10.45 2.79
CA LEU A 602 23.79 11.33 3.34
C LEU A 602 25.20 11.03 2.79
N THR A 603 25.51 9.76 2.49
CA THR A 603 26.80 9.36 1.93
C THR A 603 26.85 9.48 0.41
N GLY A 604 25.72 9.28 -0.28
CA GLY A 604 25.63 9.34 -1.74
C GLY A 604 25.73 10.75 -2.34
N SER A 605 25.76 11.81 -1.52
CA SER A 605 25.99 13.19 -2.00
C SER A 605 27.44 13.47 -2.39
N CYS A 606 28.39 12.52 -2.21
CA CYS A 606 29.82 12.70 -2.47
C CYS A 606 30.43 11.80 -3.56
N ALA A 607 29.68 10.95 -4.26
CA ALA A 607 30.24 10.15 -5.35
C ALA A 607 29.64 10.57 -6.70
N PRO A 608 30.42 11.14 -7.63
CA PRO A 608 30.01 11.18 -9.02
C PRO A 608 29.95 9.73 -9.52
N ALA A 609 28.86 9.38 -10.22
CA ALA A 609 28.76 8.11 -10.92
C ALA A 609 29.95 7.99 -11.91
N GLY A 610 30.84 7.03 -11.66
CA GLY A 610 31.90 6.61 -12.60
C GLY A 610 31.31 5.67 -13.65
#